data_14f99cbfe0acd8761d8598d46d035270
#
_entry.id   14f99cbfe0acd8761d8598d46d035270
#
_cell.length_a   1.000
_cell.length_b   1.000
_cell.length_c   1.000
_cell.angle_alpha   90.00
_cell.angle_beta   90.00
_cell.angle_gamma   90.00
#
_symmetry.space_group_name_H-M   'P 1'
#
loop_
_entity.id
_entity.type
_entity.pdbx_description
1 polymer ?
#
loop_
_entity_poly.entity_id
_entity_poly.type
_entity_poly.pdbx_seq_one_letter_code
_entity_poly.pdbx_strand_id
1 'polypeptide(L)'
;MAYVYPRIRHKTLVLVVGFALGYVSAEQASGQGQASDDRQNIVRGTVVNAVTHEPVGRALVCSSDNRFATLTDGEGRFQFTVPEANPNLGSVSGPFWLMARKPGFLDDPNTQVEASPGKDLTISLVPEALITGRVIVSASDLAEGINVQIFARQVQDGTPRWMPGASVQTNSNGEFRFAELRPGAYKLVTQELMDNDPADTVPGSQLYGFPPVYYPGVADFAAAGAIPLTAGQTFQADFSLLRQPYYPVRIPVTNRELNGGTPIVVSVRGQRGPGYSLGYNAGTKSIEGWLPNGNYLVGAETFGPHSSTGAVNLAVAGVPVEGPSMVLSGNHSIILNVREEFTEANGSGSASWSDGKRILSLHGPRLYLQVSAEATDEFQAQPGVTIRPPMGANDDSLVIENVPPGRYWLRLGSSRGYVAAASVGGVDLLYQPLVVGPGSTEPIEITMRDDSAEIEGTVAGVTAQPALTERLVYARLSPPRAWVYCIPLPDSPGQFTQLAVSDEGKFQSQAMAPGIYRLLGFKSPQPNLPHRDAEAMRAYDAKGPVVHLSAGQKTSVYVQIISNNSNDE
;
A
#
# COMPACT_ATOMS: atom_id res chain seq x y z
N MET A 1 -33.08 -0.50 5.00
CA MET A 1 -33.22 0.80 4.35
C MET A 1 -32.49 0.73 3.03
N ALA A 2 -33.24 0.71 1.94
CA ALA A 2 -32.71 0.55 0.60
C ALA A 2 -32.27 1.91 0.04
N TYR A 3 -31.01 2.06 -0.33
CA TYR A 3 -30.55 3.23 -1.09
C TYR A 3 -30.76 2.98 -2.58
N VAL A 4 -31.62 3.80 -3.18
CA VAL A 4 -31.89 3.84 -4.62
C VAL A 4 -30.89 4.79 -5.28
N TYR A 5 -30.08 4.29 -6.22
CA TYR A 5 -29.25 5.13 -7.09
C TYR A 5 -30.07 5.61 -8.30
N PRO A 6 -30.01 6.89 -8.67
CA PRO A 6 -30.69 7.37 -9.87
C PRO A 6 -29.90 7.01 -11.14
N ARG A 7 -30.63 6.41 -12.10
CA ARG A 7 -30.15 6.17 -13.47
C ARG A 7 -29.98 7.50 -14.22
N ILE A 8 -28.79 7.80 -14.66
CA ILE A 8 -28.50 8.91 -15.58
C ILE A 8 -28.84 8.46 -17.00
N ARG A 9 -29.85 9.10 -17.59
CA ARG A 9 -30.20 8.95 -19.02
C ARG A 9 -29.26 9.77 -19.87
N HIS A 10 -28.52 9.13 -20.77
CA HIS A 10 -27.78 9.82 -21.83
C HIS A 10 -28.73 10.45 -22.83
N LYS A 11 -28.64 11.76 -22.99
CA LYS A 11 -29.24 12.49 -24.12
C LYS A 11 -28.22 12.56 -25.26
N THR A 12 -28.54 11.91 -26.34
CA THR A 12 -27.79 11.99 -27.62
C THR A 12 -27.99 13.39 -28.19
N LEU A 13 -26.91 14.15 -28.31
CA LEU A 13 -26.89 15.44 -29.02
C LEU A 13 -26.46 15.17 -30.47
N VAL A 14 -27.40 15.32 -31.40
CA VAL A 14 -27.14 15.29 -32.84
C VAL A 14 -26.74 16.69 -33.28
N LEU A 15 -25.49 16.85 -33.71
CA LEU A 15 -24.98 18.12 -34.25
C LEU A 15 -25.13 18.06 -35.77
N VAL A 16 -26.04 18.87 -36.33
CA VAL A 16 -26.21 19.10 -37.76
C VAL A 16 -25.22 20.18 -38.19
N VAL A 17 -24.25 19.84 -39.03
CA VAL A 17 -23.32 20.79 -39.64
C VAL A 17 -23.89 21.18 -41.02
N GLY A 18 -24.36 22.43 -41.12
CA GLY A 18 -24.77 23.02 -42.38
C GLY A 18 -23.57 23.55 -43.18
N PHE A 19 -23.43 23.08 -44.41
CA PHE A 19 -22.49 23.64 -45.39
C PHE A 19 -23.04 24.94 -45.97
N ALA A 20 -22.33 26.06 -45.75
CA ALA A 20 -22.52 27.30 -46.52
C ALA A 20 -21.33 27.47 -47.46
N LEU A 21 -21.59 27.35 -48.77
CA LEU A 21 -20.68 27.73 -49.85
C LEU A 21 -20.67 29.25 -50.00
N GLY A 22 -19.54 29.87 -49.67
CA GLY A 22 -19.27 31.28 -50.01
C GLY A 22 -18.09 31.40 -50.93
N TYR A 23 -18.33 31.82 -52.16
CA TYR A 23 -17.30 32.25 -53.11
C TYR A 23 -16.73 33.59 -52.68
N VAL A 24 -15.42 33.71 -52.51
CA VAL A 24 -14.71 34.99 -52.50
C VAL A 24 -13.41 34.84 -53.28
N SER A 25 -13.20 35.84 -54.09
CA SER A 25 -12.18 36.03 -55.12
C SER A 25 -10.75 36.06 -54.61
N ALA A 26 -9.84 35.59 -55.47
CA ALA A 26 -8.40 35.66 -55.29
C ALA A 26 -7.88 37.10 -55.34
N GLU A 27 -7.12 37.50 -54.32
CA GLU A 27 -6.09 38.53 -54.43
C GLU A 27 -4.74 37.92 -54.07
N GLN A 28 -3.84 37.94 -55.04
CA GLN A 28 -2.43 37.55 -54.85
C GLN A 28 -1.72 38.61 -54.01
N ALA A 29 -1.30 38.26 -52.81
CA ALA A 29 -0.27 38.97 -52.08
C ALA A 29 0.90 38.03 -51.84
N SER A 30 1.97 38.27 -52.57
CA SER A 30 3.29 37.69 -52.36
C SER A 30 3.84 38.11 -51.00
N GLY A 31 3.89 37.18 -50.06
CA GLY A 31 4.55 37.26 -48.77
C GLY A 31 5.44 36.07 -48.57
N GLN A 32 6.70 36.16 -48.97
CA GLN A 32 7.78 35.28 -48.50
C GLN A 32 8.01 35.59 -47.02
N GLY A 33 7.86 34.58 -46.18
CA GLY A 33 8.34 34.68 -44.80
C GLY A 33 7.47 33.87 -43.82
N GLN A 34 8.11 32.89 -43.24
CA GLN A 34 7.68 32.09 -42.05
C GLN A 34 7.15 30.67 -42.28
N ALA A 35 7.97 29.84 -42.91
CA ALA A 35 7.77 28.40 -42.83
C ALA A 35 8.67 27.71 -41.76
N SER A 36 9.26 28.45 -40.84
CA SER A 36 10.24 27.92 -39.89
C SER A 36 9.76 27.85 -38.40
N ASP A 37 8.57 28.36 -38.10
CA ASP A 37 8.13 28.47 -36.70
C ASP A 37 7.09 27.41 -36.27
N ASP A 38 6.41 26.76 -37.21
CA ASP A 38 5.37 25.75 -36.90
C ASP A 38 5.90 24.45 -36.29
N ARG A 39 7.22 24.20 -36.36
CA ARG A 39 7.84 22.99 -35.80
C ARG A 39 8.11 23.07 -34.30
N GLN A 40 8.11 24.25 -33.72
CA GLN A 40 8.48 24.45 -32.31
C GLN A 40 7.36 24.11 -31.33
N ASN A 41 6.11 24.07 -31.79
CA ASN A 41 4.95 23.81 -30.93
C ASN A 41 4.33 22.42 -31.11
N ILE A 42 5.01 21.51 -31.78
CA ILE A 42 4.53 20.16 -32.03
C ILE A 42 5.10 19.21 -30.97
N VAL A 43 4.22 18.48 -30.28
CA VAL A 43 4.56 17.34 -29.44
C VAL A 43 4.22 16.07 -30.21
N ARG A 44 5.17 15.18 -30.31
CA ARG A 44 5.04 13.92 -31.01
C ARG A 44 5.75 12.79 -30.27
N GLY A 45 5.30 11.56 -30.54
CA GLY A 45 5.92 10.40 -29.93
C GLY A 45 5.32 9.10 -30.41
N THR A 46 5.75 8.03 -29.76
CA THR A 46 5.29 6.67 -30.05
C THR A 46 4.88 5.99 -28.75
N VAL A 47 3.77 5.24 -28.79
CA VAL A 47 3.35 4.36 -27.70
C VAL A 47 3.78 2.95 -28.04
N VAL A 48 4.46 2.28 -27.13
CA VAL A 48 4.99 0.93 -27.32
C VAL A 48 4.55 0.00 -26.18
N ASN A 49 4.50 -1.29 -26.47
CA ASN A 49 4.34 -2.32 -25.44
C ASN A 49 5.66 -2.42 -24.64
N ALA A 50 5.57 -2.34 -23.32
CA ALA A 50 6.75 -2.34 -22.43
C ALA A 50 7.52 -3.68 -22.47
N VAL A 51 6.89 -4.79 -22.90
CA VAL A 51 7.49 -6.13 -22.94
C VAL A 51 8.02 -6.47 -24.32
N THR A 52 7.18 -6.30 -25.37
CA THR A 52 7.53 -6.70 -26.74
C THR A 52 8.21 -5.58 -27.53
N HIS A 53 8.14 -4.34 -27.04
CA HIS A 53 8.57 -3.12 -27.74
C HIS A 53 7.84 -2.85 -29.06
N GLU A 54 6.79 -3.61 -29.37
CA GLU A 54 5.95 -3.38 -30.53
C GLU A 54 5.10 -2.12 -30.37
N PRO A 55 4.83 -1.40 -31.48
CA PRO A 55 4.00 -0.21 -31.44
C PRO A 55 2.55 -0.53 -31.02
N VAL A 56 1.96 0.34 -30.22
CA VAL A 56 0.58 0.20 -29.73
C VAL A 56 -0.34 1.18 -30.44
N GLY A 57 -1.02 0.72 -31.49
CA GLY A 57 -2.01 1.50 -32.22
C GLY A 57 -3.32 1.69 -31.45
N ARG A 58 -4.04 2.80 -31.73
CA ARG A 58 -5.31 3.15 -31.07
C ARG A 58 -5.21 3.26 -29.54
N ALA A 59 -4.06 3.65 -29.01
CA ALA A 59 -3.92 4.04 -27.62
C ALA A 59 -4.36 5.50 -27.46
N LEU A 60 -5.13 5.79 -26.42
CA LEU A 60 -5.48 7.16 -26.06
C LEU A 60 -4.30 7.81 -25.35
N VAL A 61 -3.72 8.83 -25.96
CA VAL A 61 -2.69 9.68 -25.33
C VAL A 61 -3.36 10.97 -24.87
N CYS A 62 -3.23 11.29 -23.60
CA CYS A 62 -3.81 12.51 -23.02
C CYS A 62 -2.85 13.20 -22.07
N SER A 63 -3.03 14.52 -21.91
CA SER A 63 -2.31 15.28 -20.90
C SER A 63 -2.94 15.09 -19.52
N SER A 64 -2.14 15.16 -18.47
CA SER A 64 -2.60 15.01 -17.08
C SER A 64 -3.65 16.04 -16.66
N ASP A 65 -3.68 17.19 -17.33
CA ASP A 65 -4.67 18.25 -17.14
C ASP A 65 -5.88 18.14 -18.08
N ASN A 66 -5.97 17.06 -18.88
CA ASN A 66 -7.03 16.77 -19.86
C ASN A 66 -7.24 17.83 -20.94
N ARG A 67 -6.25 18.70 -21.19
CA ARG A 67 -6.35 19.71 -22.27
C ARG A 67 -6.08 19.14 -23.65
N PHE A 68 -5.27 18.09 -23.73
CA PHE A 68 -4.88 17.45 -24.99
C PHE A 68 -5.22 15.97 -24.93
N ALA A 69 -5.79 15.47 -26.02
CA ALA A 69 -6.05 14.04 -26.19
C ALA A 69 -5.97 13.68 -27.68
N THR A 70 -5.34 12.57 -28.00
CA THR A 70 -5.28 12.01 -29.35
C THR A 70 -5.18 10.49 -29.29
N LEU A 71 -5.49 9.83 -30.40
CA LEU A 71 -5.26 8.38 -30.55
C LEU A 71 -4.01 8.14 -31.37
N THR A 72 -3.25 7.09 -31.01
CA THR A 72 -2.13 6.64 -31.83
C THR A 72 -2.61 6.02 -33.14
N ASP A 73 -1.82 6.18 -34.19
CA ASP A 73 -2.01 5.49 -35.50
C ASP A 73 -1.67 3.99 -35.41
N GLY A 74 -1.66 3.29 -36.56
CA GLY A 74 -1.34 1.86 -36.64
C GLY A 74 0.09 1.53 -36.19
N GLU A 75 1.00 2.45 -36.39
CA GLU A 75 2.42 2.37 -35.99
C GLU A 75 2.68 2.93 -34.58
N GLY A 76 1.61 3.14 -33.80
CA GLY A 76 1.71 3.63 -32.41
C GLY A 76 2.11 5.09 -32.28
N ARG A 77 2.14 5.87 -33.37
CA ARG A 77 2.58 7.26 -33.37
C ARG A 77 1.44 8.19 -32.99
N PHE A 78 1.78 9.26 -32.29
CA PHE A 78 0.85 10.35 -31.98
C PHE A 78 1.51 11.71 -32.21
N GLN A 79 0.67 12.69 -32.50
CA GLN A 79 1.09 14.07 -32.64
C GLN A 79 -0.07 15.00 -32.28
N PHE A 80 0.25 16.12 -31.61
CA PHE A 80 -0.67 17.25 -31.43
C PHE A 80 0.11 18.56 -31.32
N THR A 81 -0.55 19.65 -31.68
CA THR A 81 0.02 21.01 -31.59
C THR A 81 -0.35 21.64 -30.26
N VAL A 82 0.64 22.12 -29.54
CA VAL A 82 0.43 22.90 -28.31
C VAL A 82 0.23 24.36 -28.74
N PRO A 83 -0.89 25.00 -28.37
CA PRO A 83 -1.09 26.43 -28.67
C PRO A 83 0.02 27.28 -28.06
N GLU A 84 0.43 28.33 -28.77
CA GLU A 84 1.35 29.31 -28.22
C GLU A 84 0.79 29.92 -26.94
N ALA A 85 1.71 30.14 -25.98
CA ALA A 85 1.36 30.79 -24.75
C ALA A 85 0.84 32.20 -25.02
N ASN A 86 -0.43 32.45 -24.71
CA ASN A 86 -1.00 33.81 -24.81
C ASN A 86 -0.55 34.63 -23.59
N PRO A 87 0.32 35.63 -23.76
CA PRO A 87 0.86 36.42 -22.66
C PRO A 87 -0.22 37.14 -21.81
N ASN A 88 -1.44 37.29 -22.35
CA ASN A 88 -2.54 37.96 -21.68
C ASN A 88 -3.47 37.06 -20.85
N LEU A 89 -3.27 35.73 -20.92
CA LEU A 89 -4.10 34.72 -20.27
C LEU A 89 -3.32 33.86 -19.26
N GLY A 90 -2.21 34.38 -18.70
CA GLY A 90 -1.39 33.63 -17.75
C GLY A 90 -0.86 32.35 -18.38
N SER A 91 0.09 32.49 -19.30
CA SER A 91 0.60 31.35 -20.08
C SER A 91 1.22 30.30 -19.18
N VAL A 92 0.68 29.10 -19.25
CA VAL A 92 1.31 27.92 -18.66
C VAL A 92 2.44 27.47 -19.59
N SER A 93 3.56 28.17 -19.52
CA SER A 93 4.82 27.78 -20.17
C SER A 93 5.59 26.78 -19.29
N GLY A 94 4.94 25.71 -18.88
CA GLY A 94 5.58 24.67 -18.10
C GLY A 94 5.53 23.32 -18.82
N PRO A 95 6.42 22.40 -18.45
CA PRO A 95 6.34 21.04 -18.94
C PRO A 95 4.98 20.44 -18.53
N PHE A 96 4.35 19.75 -19.45
CA PHE A 96 3.12 19.02 -19.15
C PHE A 96 3.36 17.52 -19.26
N TRP A 97 2.57 16.76 -18.52
CA TRP A 97 2.73 15.33 -18.43
C TRP A 97 1.74 14.63 -19.35
N LEU A 98 2.22 13.65 -20.11
CA LEU A 98 1.41 12.78 -20.95
C LEU A 98 1.31 11.40 -20.35
N MET A 99 0.14 10.80 -20.52
CA MET A 99 -0.12 9.40 -20.23
C MET A 99 -0.78 8.75 -21.43
N ALA A 100 -0.60 7.45 -21.59
CA ALA A 100 -1.30 6.66 -22.58
C ALA A 100 -2.17 5.60 -21.90
N ARG A 101 -3.31 5.27 -22.50
CA ARG A 101 -4.25 4.25 -22.03
C ARG A 101 -4.76 3.40 -23.18
N LYS A 102 -4.88 2.10 -22.94
CA LYS A 102 -5.51 1.16 -23.88
C LYS A 102 -6.04 -0.05 -23.12
N PRO A 103 -7.26 -0.56 -23.43
CA PRO A 103 -7.73 -1.83 -22.88
C PRO A 103 -6.72 -2.96 -23.13
N GLY A 104 -6.49 -3.80 -22.12
CA GLY A 104 -5.48 -4.85 -22.13
C GLY A 104 -4.10 -4.41 -21.62
N PHE A 105 -3.98 -3.16 -21.19
CA PHE A 105 -2.79 -2.60 -20.57
C PHE A 105 -3.14 -1.94 -19.24
N LEU A 106 -2.18 -1.96 -18.32
CA LEU A 106 -2.35 -1.35 -17.01
C LEU A 106 -2.45 0.18 -17.11
N ASP A 107 -3.41 0.75 -16.39
CA ASP A 107 -3.49 2.20 -16.18
C ASP A 107 -2.61 2.58 -14.98
N ASP A 108 -1.33 2.92 -15.24
CA ASP A 108 -0.38 3.26 -14.21
C ASP A 108 -0.06 4.76 -14.24
N PRO A 109 -0.47 5.53 -13.22
CA PRO A 109 -0.15 6.95 -13.13
C PRO A 109 1.35 7.26 -13.07
N ASN A 110 2.19 6.27 -12.74
CA ASN A 110 3.65 6.43 -12.72
C ASN A 110 4.30 6.35 -14.12
N THR A 111 3.53 6.00 -15.17
CA THR A 111 4.02 5.98 -16.56
C THR A 111 3.88 7.32 -17.27
N GLN A 112 3.60 8.40 -16.54
CA GLN A 112 3.55 9.75 -17.10
C GLN A 112 4.93 10.18 -17.61
N VAL A 113 4.97 10.71 -18.82
CA VAL A 113 6.17 11.22 -19.47
C VAL A 113 6.08 12.74 -19.60
N GLU A 114 7.14 13.43 -19.20
CA GLU A 114 7.24 14.86 -19.38
C GLU A 114 7.36 15.21 -20.89
N ALA A 115 6.44 16.00 -21.37
CA ALA A 115 6.38 16.40 -22.75
C ALA A 115 6.95 17.82 -22.95
N SER A 116 7.85 17.95 -23.91
CA SER A 116 8.37 19.23 -24.39
C SER A 116 8.24 19.28 -25.91
N PRO A 117 7.77 20.39 -26.48
CA PRO A 117 7.72 20.55 -27.91
C PRO A 117 9.09 20.33 -28.57
N GLY A 118 9.09 19.72 -29.76
CA GLY A 118 10.30 19.46 -30.53
C GLY A 118 11.13 18.22 -30.13
N LYS A 119 10.74 17.50 -29.05
CA LYS A 119 11.34 16.21 -28.68
C LYS A 119 10.42 15.05 -29.00
N ASP A 120 11.00 13.99 -29.55
CA ASP A 120 10.28 12.73 -29.72
C ASP A 120 10.16 12.01 -28.38
N LEU A 121 8.94 11.52 -28.07
CA LEU A 121 8.63 10.87 -26.83
C LEU A 121 8.30 9.39 -27.05
N THR A 122 8.66 8.56 -26.08
CA THR A 122 8.20 7.17 -26.03
C THR A 122 7.42 6.94 -24.75
N ILE A 123 6.19 6.45 -24.88
CA ILE A 123 5.33 6.05 -23.76
C ILE A 123 5.21 4.54 -23.79
N SER A 124 5.66 3.88 -22.72
CA SER A 124 5.59 2.42 -22.63
C SER A 124 4.37 1.99 -21.83
N LEU A 125 3.51 1.17 -22.42
CA LEU A 125 2.35 0.58 -21.77
C LEU A 125 2.67 -0.85 -21.31
N VAL A 126 2.44 -1.15 -20.06
CA VAL A 126 2.62 -2.49 -19.49
C VAL A 126 1.37 -3.32 -19.75
N PRO A 127 1.43 -4.47 -20.46
CA PRO A 127 0.26 -5.31 -20.66
C PRO A 127 -0.23 -5.89 -19.33
N GLU A 128 -1.55 -5.94 -19.14
CA GLU A 128 -2.15 -6.54 -17.97
C GLU A 128 -1.90 -8.04 -17.89
N ALA A 129 -1.67 -8.57 -16.69
CA ALA A 129 -1.71 -9.99 -16.46
C ALA A 129 -3.12 -10.43 -16.05
N LEU A 130 -3.44 -11.69 -16.28
CA LEU A 130 -4.76 -12.27 -16.05
C LEU A 130 -4.64 -13.55 -15.22
N ILE A 131 -5.59 -13.76 -14.28
CA ILE A 131 -5.86 -15.07 -13.71
C ILE A 131 -7.29 -15.45 -14.12
N THR A 132 -7.42 -16.57 -14.79
CA THR A 132 -8.70 -17.19 -15.11
C THR A 132 -8.78 -18.53 -14.38
N GLY A 133 -9.98 -19.04 -14.16
CA GLY A 133 -10.13 -20.35 -13.56
C GLY A 133 -11.56 -20.80 -13.51
N ARG A 134 -11.74 -22.02 -13.05
CA ARG A 134 -13.04 -22.63 -12.85
C ARG A 134 -13.12 -23.25 -11.47
N VAL A 135 -14.24 -23.02 -10.82
CA VAL A 135 -14.61 -23.73 -9.58
C VAL A 135 -15.45 -24.93 -9.99
N ILE A 136 -15.00 -26.12 -9.60
CA ILE A 136 -15.64 -27.40 -9.88
C ILE A 136 -16.24 -27.89 -8.57
N VAL A 137 -17.53 -28.16 -8.59
CA VAL A 137 -18.31 -28.78 -7.50
C VAL A 137 -18.86 -30.13 -7.98
N SER A 138 -19.56 -30.87 -7.13
CA SER A 138 -20.18 -32.10 -7.57
C SER A 138 -21.21 -31.85 -8.68
N ALA A 139 -21.55 -32.89 -9.46
CA ALA A 139 -22.42 -32.76 -10.62
C ALA A 139 -23.86 -32.30 -10.30
N SER A 140 -24.26 -32.41 -9.03
CA SER A 140 -25.57 -31.96 -8.53
C SER A 140 -25.62 -30.52 -8.06
N ASP A 141 -24.47 -29.86 -7.90
CA ASP A 141 -24.38 -28.56 -7.28
C ASP A 141 -24.04 -27.48 -8.32
N LEU A 142 -24.53 -26.27 -8.11
CA LEU A 142 -24.25 -25.13 -8.98
C LEU A 142 -22.97 -24.46 -8.52
N ALA A 143 -22.02 -24.30 -9.46
CA ALA A 143 -20.79 -23.56 -9.23
C ALA A 143 -20.95 -22.03 -9.46
N GLU A 144 -22.17 -21.56 -9.63
CA GLU A 144 -22.51 -20.15 -9.85
C GLU A 144 -22.50 -19.35 -8.54
N GLY A 145 -22.00 -18.10 -8.61
CA GLY A 145 -22.04 -17.17 -7.48
C GLY A 145 -21.02 -17.44 -6.38
N ILE A 146 -20.09 -18.37 -6.58
CA ILE A 146 -19.03 -18.64 -5.61
C ILE A 146 -18.04 -17.48 -5.65
N ASN A 147 -17.81 -16.84 -4.52
CA ASN A 147 -16.82 -15.78 -4.40
C ASN A 147 -15.41 -16.37 -4.38
N VAL A 148 -14.54 -15.81 -5.24
CA VAL A 148 -13.09 -16.05 -5.25
C VAL A 148 -12.41 -14.74 -4.92
N GLN A 149 -11.55 -14.72 -3.91
CA GLN A 149 -10.76 -13.56 -3.51
C GLN A 149 -9.29 -13.74 -3.87
N ILE A 150 -8.67 -12.67 -4.36
CA ILE A 150 -7.24 -12.63 -4.65
C ILE A 150 -6.47 -11.95 -3.52
N PHE A 151 -5.25 -12.43 -3.27
CA PHE A 151 -4.25 -11.76 -2.45
C PHE A 151 -3.03 -11.46 -3.32
N ALA A 152 -2.52 -10.24 -3.24
CA ALA A 152 -1.30 -9.82 -3.92
C ALA A 152 -0.13 -9.74 -2.94
N ARG A 153 1.05 -10.23 -3.34
CA ARG A 153 2.28 -9.99 -2.60
C ARG A 153 2.71 -8.55 -2.84
N GLN A 154 2.67 -7.72 -1.81
CA GLN A 154 3.07 -6.32 -1.87
C GLN A 154 4.06 -6.01 -0.77
N VAL A 155 4.94 -5.04 -1.01
CA VAL A 155 5.83 -4.55 0.04
C VAL A 155 5.10 -3.46 0.82
N GLN A 156 4.94 -3.69 2.10
CA GLN A 156 4.44 -2.71 3.04
C GLN A 156 5.57 -2.37 4.02
N ASP A 157 5.95 -1.11 4.06
CA ASP A 157 7.00 -0.64 4.96
C ASP A 157 8.32 -1.43 4.88
N GLY A 158 8.71 -1.82 3.68
CA GLY A 158 9.94 -2.57 3.42
C GLY A 158 9.88 -4.06 3.68
N THR A 159 8.73 -4.60 4.05
CA THR A 159 8.51 -6.04 4.27
C THR A 159 7.48 -6.58 3.28
N PRO A 160 7.77 -7.66 2.53
CA PRO A 160 6.79 -8.28 1.65
C PRO A 160 5.66 -8.93 2.44
N ARG A 161 4.40 -8.56 2.13
CA ARG A 161 3.19 -9.07 2.77
C ARG A 161 2.13 -9.44 1.76
N TRP A 162 1.25 -10.37 2.14
CA TRP A 162 0.07 -10.71 1.35
C TRP A 162 -1.07 -9.75 1.69
N MET A 163 -1.46 -8.92 0.73
CA MET A 163 -2.54 -7.95 0.89
C MET A 163 -3.81 -8.44 0.20
N PRO A 164 -4.99 -8.32 0.84
CA PRO A 164 -6.24 -8.67 0.20
C PRO A 164 -6.50 -7.75 -0.99
N GLY A 165 -6.90 -8.34 -2.11
CA GLY A 165 -7.29 -7.64 -3.33
C GLY A 165 -8.77 -7.80 -3.65
N ALA A 166 -9.11 -7.73 -4.92
CA ALA A 166 -10.47 -7.84 -5.42
C ALA A 166 -11.09 -9.22 -5.13
N SER A 167 -12.41 -9.26 -5.15
CA SER A 167 -13.20 -10.48 -5.11
C SER A 167 -14.09 -10.55 -6.36
N VAL A 168 -14.20 -11.70 -6.97
CA VAL A 168 -15.05 -11.94 -8.14
C VAL A 168 -15.96 -13.15 -7.88
N GLN A 169 -17.12 -13.15 -8.52
CA GLN A 169 -18.05 -14.28 -8.45
C GLN A 169 -17.93 -15.14 -9.70
N THR A 170 -18.09 -16.44 -9.52
CA THR A 170 -18.19 -17.37 -10.65
C THR A 170 -19.48 -17.18 -11.43
N ASN A 171 -19.43 -17.38 -12.72
CA ASN A 171 -20.59 -17.41 -13.60
C ASN A 171 -21.31 -18.78 -13.53
N SER A 172 -22.37 -18.97 -14.33
CA SER A 172 -23.14 -20.22 -14.40
C SER A 172 -22.34 -21.46 -14.81
N ASN A 173 -21.18 -21.28 -15.43
CA ASN A 173 -20.26 -22.38 -15.76
C ASN A 173 -19.19 -22.61 -14.68
N GLY A 174 -19.25 -21.88 -13.55
CA GLY A 174 -18.25 -21.89 -12.51
C GLY A 174 -16.97 -21.12 -12.83
N GLU A 175 -16.95 -20.33 -13.92
CA GLU A 175 -15.75 -19.62 -14.37
C GLU A 175 -15.60 -18.27 -13.67
N PHE A 176 -14.36 -17.90 -13.38
CA PHE A 176 -14.00 -16.60 -12.83
C PHE A 176 -12.80 -15.99 -13.56
N ARG A 177 -12.65 -14.66 -13.45
CA ARG A 177 -11.57 -13.93 -14.08
C ARG A 177 -11.16 -12.73 -13.26
N PHE A 178 -9.86 -12.63 -12.98
CA PHE A 178 -9.20 -11.41 -12.51
C PHE A 178 -8.44 -10.78 -13.66
N ALA A 179 -8.70 -9.52 -13.92
CA ALA A 179 -8.05 -8.72 -14.94
C ALA A 179 -7.26 -7.55 -14.30
N GLU A 180 -6.55 -6.78 -15.13
CA GLU A 180 -5.79 -5.61 -14.70
C GLU A 180 -4.74 -5.92 -13.61
N LEU A 181 -4.24 -7.16 -13.59
CA LEU A 181 -3.24 -7.58 -12.63
C LEU A 181 -1.85 -7.07 -13.04
N ARG A 182 -1.12 -6.55 -12.07
CA ARG A 182 0.29 -6.18 -12.23
C ARG A 182 1.16 -7.43 -12.19
N PRO A 183 2.38 -7.41 -12.78
CA PRO A 183 3.38 -8.44 -12.52
C PRO A 183 3.61 -8.59 -11.02
N GLY A 184 3.71 -9.83 -10.54
CA GLY A 184 3.84 -10.10 -9.11
C GLY A 184 3.39 -11.50 -8.72
N ALA A 185 3.36 -11.76 -7.41
CA ALA A 185 2.89 -13.03 -6.88
C ALA A 185 1.50 -12.90 -6.26
N TYR A 186 0.65 -13.89 -6.49
CA TYR A 186 -0.74 -13.90 -6.06
C TYR A 186 -1.11 -15.19 -5.37
N LYS A 187 -2.09 -15.14 -4.47
CA LYS A 187 -2.78 -16.29 -3.89
C LYS A 187 -4.28 -16.12 -4.08
N LEU A 188 -5.01 -17.22 -4.15
CA LEU A 188 -6.47 -17.21 -4.31
C LEU A 188 -7.12 -18.03 -3.21
N VAL A 189 -8.34 -17.63 -2.82
CA VAL A 189 -9.20 -18.38 -1.89
C VAL A 189 -10.65 -18.31 -2.37
N THR A 190 -11.38 -19.42 -2.22
CA THR A 190 -12.84 -19.43 -2.35
C THR A 190 -13.48 -19.06 -1.01
N GLN A 191 -14.60 -18.35 -1.05
CA GLN A 191 -15.42 -18.11 0.14
C GLN A 191 -16.13 -19.40 0.57
N GLU A 192 -16.38 -19.53 1.87
CA GLU A 192 -17.30 -20.53 2.40
C GLU A 192 -18.68 -20.40 1.73
N LEU A 193 -19.21 -21.51 1.29
CA LEU A 193 -20.57 -21.61 0.76
C LEU A 193 -21.35 -22.63 1.55
N MET A 194 -22.36 -22.17 2.29
CA MET A 194 -23.30 -23.06 3.00
C MET A 194 -24.39 -23.51 2.05
N ASP A 195 -24.77 -24.78 2.18
CA ASP A 195 -25.90 -25.31 1.47
C ASP A 195 -27.20 -24.75 2.07
N ASN A 196 -27.93 -23.99 1.27
CA ASN A 196 -29.15 -23.32 1.68
C ASN A 196 -30.39 -24.00 1.05
N ASP A 197 -30.33 -25.30 0.77
CA ASP A 197 -31.50 -25.99 0.25
C ASP A 197 -32.65 -25.86 1.26
N PRO A 198 -33.79 -25.25 0.89
CA PRO A 198 -34.96 -25.14 1.77
C PRO A 198 -35.49 -26.50 2.25
N ALA A 199 -35.20 -27.57 1.51
CA ALA A 199 -35.60 -28.94 1.91
C ALA A 199 -34.76 -29.46 3.10
N ASP A 200 -33.55 -28.93 3.30
CA ASP A 200 -32.66 -29.33 4.40
C ASP A 200 -32.88 -28.49 5.68
N THR A 201 -33.79 -27.53 5.67
CA THR A 201 -34.14 -26.71 6.86
C THR A 201 -35.05 -27.39 7.87
N VAL A 202 -35.27 -28.69 7.77
CA VAL A 202 -35.98 -29.46 8.79
C VAL A 202 -35.17 -29.42 10.10
N PRO A 203 -35.76 -29.04 11.24
CA PRO A 203 -35.06 -29.02 12.52
C PRO A 203 -34.39 -30.36 12.80
N GLY A 204 -33.05 -30.37 12.92
CA GLY A 204 -32.26 -31.59 13.13
C GLY A 204 -31.66 -32.22 11.88
N SER A 205 -31.84 -31.62 10.68
CA SER A 205 -31.14 -32.07 9.47
C SER A 205 -29.66 -31.69 9.55
N GLN A 206 -28.80 -32.52 8.95
CA GLN A 206 -27.35 -32.26 8.84
C GLN A 206 -27.12 -31.14 7.84
N LEU A 207 -26.48 -30.03 8.31
CA LEU A 207 -26.06 -28.98 7.43
C LEU A 207 -24.79 -29.39 6.66
N TYR A 208 -24.78 -29.08 5.38
CA TYR A 208 -23.61 -29.28 4.51
C TYR A 208 -23.16 -27.96 3.91
N GLY A 209 -21.92 -27.93 3.43
CA GLY A 209 -21.36 -26.77 2.76
C GLY A 209 -19.99 -27.05 2.17
N PHE A 210 -19.43 -26.03 1.55
CA PHE A 210 -18.09 -26.02 0.99
C PHE A 210 -17.23 -25.09 1.84
N PRO A 211 -16.21 -25.62 2.55
CA PRO A 211 -15.31 -24.78 3.34
C PRO A 211 -14.45 -23.89 2.42
N PRO A 212 -13.85 -22.80 2.96
CA PRO A 212 -12.88 -22.01 2.23
C PRO A 212 -11.70 -22.87 1.76
N VAL A 213 -11.31 -22.75 0.50
CA VAL A 213 -10.19 -23.49 -0.09
C VAL A 213 -9.23 -22.53 -0.75
N TYR A 214 -7.95 -22.64 -0.40
CA TYR A 214 -6.86 -21.88 -1.06
C TYR A 214 -6.29 -22.67 -2.23
N TYR A 215 -5.94 -21.97 -3.30
CA TYR A 215 -5.31 -22.59 -4.45
C TYR A 215 -3.96 -23.24 -4.07
N PRO A 216 -3.64 -24.46 -4.56
CA PRO A 216 -4.38 -25.30 -5.50
C PRO A 216 -5.40 -26.27 -4.87
N GLY A 217 -5.77 -26.17 -3.60
CA GLY A 217 -6.74 -27.09 -2.95
C GLY A 217 -6.41 -27.35 -1.50
N VAL A 218 -5.84 -26.39 -0.78
CA VAL A 218 -5.43 -26.51 0.63
C VAL A 218 -6.32 -25.67 1.55
N ALA A 219 -6.39 -26.06 2.82
CA ALA A 219 -7.23 -25.40 3.82
C ALA A 219 -6.52 -24.25 4.57
N ASP A 220 -5.19 -24.12 4.45
CA ASP A 220 -4.39 -23.15 5.17
C ASP A 220 -3.75 -22.15 4.21
N PHE A 221 -3.81 -20.86 4.54
CA PHE A 221 -3.21 -19.78 3.75
C PHE A 221 -1.70 -19.91 3.60
N ALA A 222 -1.00 -20.39 4.63
CA ALA A 222 0.46 -20.55 4.58
C ALA A 222 0.86 -21.61 3.54
N ALA A 223 0.05 -22.70 3.43
CA ALA A 223 0.25 -23.77 2.46
C ALA A 223 -0.23 -23.43 1.05
N ALA A 224 -0.95 -22.31 0.87
CA ALA A 224 -1.47 -21.89 -0.44
C ALA A 224 -0.33 -21.63 -1.43
N GLY A 225 -0.50 -22.10 -2.67
CA GLY A 225 0.44 -21.87 -3.76
C GLY A 225 0.50 -20.41 -4.17
N ALA A 226 1.70 -19.87 -4.31
CA ALA A 226 1.91 -18.57 -4.92
C ALA A 226 1.87 -18.71 -6.45
N ILE A 227 1.10 -17.84 -7.11
CA ILE A 227 0.98 -17.75 -8.58
C ILE A 227 1.85 -16.60 -9.04
N PRO A 228 3.04 -16.84 -9.60
CA PRO A 228 3.86 -15.77 -10.18
C PRO A 228 3.27 -15.35 -11.52
N LEU A 229 3.11 -14.06 -11.73
CA LEU A 229 2.66 -13.48 -12.99
C LEU A 229 3.69 -12.51 -13.54
N THR A 230 3.99 -12.64 -14.83
CA THR A 230 4.70 -11.64 -15.62
C THR A 230 3.72 -10.77 -16.40
N ALA A 231 4.18 -9.63 -16.91
CA ALA A 231 3.34 -8.73 -17.69
C ALA A 231 2.78 -9.42 -18.94
N GLY A 232 1.48 -9.31 -19.18
CA GLY A 232 0.78 -9.94 -20.30
C GLY A 232 0.50 -11.44 -20.13
N GLN A 233 0.90 -12.04 -19.03
CA GLN A 233 0.70 -13.48 -18.80
C GLN A 233 -0.73 -13.78 -18.38
N THR A 234 -1.30 -14.86 -18.92
CA THR A 234 -2.55 -15.48 -18.44
C THR A 234 -2.22 -16.76 -17.69
N PHE A 235 -2.75 -16.90 -16.47
CA PHE A 235 -2.61 -18.10 -15.64
C PHE A 235 -3.98 -18.74 -15.42
N GLN A 236 -4.04 -20.09 -15.55
CA GLN A 236 -5.23 -20.87 -15.27
C GLN A 236 -5.17 -21.45 -13.85
N ALA A 237 -6.17 -21.12 -13.02
CA ALA A 237 -6.25 -21.57 -11.63
C ALA A 237 -7.62 -22.20 -11.36
N ASP A 238 -7.70 -23.53 -11.40
CA ASP A 238 -8.94 -24.25 -11.14
C ASP A 238 -9.03 -24.72 -9.70
N PHE A 239 -10.25 -24.74 -9.14
CA PHE A 239 -10.57 -25.23 -7.80
C PHE A 239 -11.49 -26.45 -7.88
N SER A 240 -11.26 -27.42 -7.01
CA SER A 240 -12.19 -28.51 -6.75
C SER A 240 -12.68 -28.41 -5.32
N LEU A 241 -13.96 -28.10 -5.15
CA LEU A 241 -14.57 -27.98 -3.84
C LEU A 241 -15.27 -29.29 -3.45
N LEU A 242 -15.06 -29.71 -2.21
CA LEU A 242 -15.69 -30.90 -1.65
C LEU A 242 -16.74 -30.50 -0.64
N ARG A 243 -17.95 -30.97 -0.85
CA ARG A 243 -19.08 -30.80 0.08
C ARG A 243 -18.79 -31.56 1.36
N GLN A 244 -18.92 -30.89 2.52
CA GLN A 244 -18.62 -31.43 3.84
C GLN A 244 -19.78 -31.21 4.79
N PRO A 245 -20.00 -32.11 5.77
CA PRO A 245 -20.96 -31.86 6.85
C PRO A 245 -20.40 -30.79 7.81
N TYR A 246 -21.28 -29.89 8.24
CA TYR A 246 -20.99 -28.84 9.20
C TYR A 246 -21.72 -29.12 10.52
N TYR A 247 -21.06 -28.78 11.61
CA TYR A 247 -21.58 -29.02 12.96
C TYR A 247 -21.66 -27.70 13.71
N PRO A 248 -22.74 -27.47 14.48
CA PRO A 248 -22.88 -26.26 15.27
C PRO A 248 -21.79 -26.20 16.34
N VAL A 249 -21.20 -25.02 16.47
CA VAL A 249 -20.20 -24.74 17.49
C VAL A 249 -20.63 -23.55 18.33
N ARG A 250 -20.34 -23.63 19.63
CA ARG A 250 -20.59 -22.58 20.60
C ARG A 250 -19.39 -22.43 21.52
N ILE A 251 -18.86 -21.24 21.63
CA ILE A 251 -17.70 -20.91 22.48
C ILE A 251 -18.14 -19.80 23.44
N PRO A 252 -18.38 -20.09 24.73
CA PRO A 252 -18.71 -19.07 25.70
C PRO A 252 -17.57 -18.02 25.79
N VAL A 253 -17.91 -16.73 25.84
CA VAL A 253 -16.94 -15.63 25.93
C VAL A 253 -17.11 -14.94 27.26
N THR A 254 -16.01 -14.80 27.99
CA THR A 254 -15.93 -14.04 29.22
C THR A 254 -15.00 -12.86 29.03
N ASN A 255 -15.48 -11.67 29.36
CA ASN A 255 -14.67 -10.47 29.41
C ASN A 255 -15.10 -9.63 30.61
N ARG A 256 -14.14 -9.22 31.44
CA ARG A 256 -14.40 -8.40 32.64
C ARG A 256 -14.75 -6.95 32.31
N GLU A 257 -14.44 -6.50 31.08
CA GLU A 257 -14.53 -5.10 30.66
C GLU A 257 -15.57 -4.84 29.55
N LEU A 258 -16.29 -5.87 29.08
CA LEU A 258 -17.31 -5.67 28.07
C LEU A 258 -18.53 -4.93 28.64
N ASN A 259 -18.56 -3.64 28.37
CA ASN A 259 -19.83 -2.90 28.38
C ASN A 259 -20.63 -3.30 27.13
N GLY A 260 -21.91 -3.63 27.31
CA GLY A 260 -22.75 -4.12 26.23
C GLY A 260 -22.73 -3.18 25.02
N GLY A 261 -22.32 -3.69 23.85
CA GLY A 261 -22.24 -2.95 22.59
C GLY A 261 -20.88 -2.91 21.92
N THR A 262 -19.81 -3.38 22.56
CA THR A 262 -18.49 -3.46 21.91
C THR A 262 -18.49 -4.56 20.85
N PRO A 263 -18.19 -4.25 19.57
CA PRO A 263 -18.13 -5.25 18.51
C PRO A 263 -16.96 -6.22 18.76
N ILE A 264 -17.22 -7.51 18.61
CA ILE A 264 -16.21 -8.56 18.67
C ILE A 264 -16.04 -9.11 17.26
N VAL A 265 -14.82 -9.05 16.75
CA VAL A 265 -14.45 -9.71 15.50
C VAL A 265 -13.87 -11.07 15.80
N VAL A 266 -14.38 -12.08 15.10
CA VAL A 266 -13.97 -13.48 15.26
C VAL A 266 -13.12 -13.88 14.07
N SER A 267 -12.04 -14.60 14.32
CA SER A 267 -11.13 -15.11 13.29
C SER A 267 -10.76 -16.57 13.57
N VAL A 268 -10.37 -17.28 12.52
CA VAL A 268 -9.76 -18.61 12.64
C VAL A 268 -8.31 -18.50 12.20
N ARG A 269 -7.38 -18.88 13.05
CA ARG A 269 -5.95 -18.78 12.75
C ARG A 269 -5.56 -19.65 11.56
N GLY A 270 -4.66 -19.14 10.72
CA GLY A 270 -4.27 -19.80 9.47
C GLY A 270 -5.19 -19.45 8.29
N GLN A 271 -6.32 -18.80 8.56
CA GLN A 271 -7.28 -18.34 7.55
C GLN A 271 -7.05 -16.87 7.21
N ARG A 272 -7.15 -16.54 5.94
CA ARG A 272 -7.21 -15.16 5.42
C ARG A 272 -8.33 -15.05 4.41
N GLY A 273 -8.95 -13.88 4.33
CA GLY A 273 -10.13 -13.64 3.52
C GLY A 273 -11.42 -13.81 4.31
N PRO A 274 -12.52 -14.18 3.66
CA PRO A 274 -13.83 -14.24 4.31
C PRO A 274 -13.90 -15.26 5.47
N GLY A 275 -13.06 -16.32 5.44
CA GLY A 275 -13.00 -17.33 6.50
C GLY A 275 -14.30 -18.09 6.68
N TYR A 276 -14.49 -18.65 7.88
CA TYR A 276 -15.72 -19.33 8.30
C TYR A 276 -16.73 -18.35 8.89
N SER A 277 -18.02 -18.66 8.74
CA SER A 277 -19.14 -17.86 9.24
C SER A 277 -19.33 -18.05 10.75
N LEU A 278 -18.37 -17.56 11.54
CA LEU A 278 -18.45 -17.50 12.99
C LEU A 278 -18.74 -16.07 13.44
N GLY A 279 -19.65 -15.89 14.38
CA GLY A 279 -20.03 -14.58 14.90
C GLY A 279 -20.25 -14.57 16.40
N TYR A 280 -20.06 -13.39 17.02
CA TYR A 280 -20.39 -13.21 18.44
C TYR A 280 -21.85 -12.86 18.62
N ASN A 281 -22.54 -13.63 19.45
CA ASN A 281 -23.91 -13.40 19.88
C ASN A 281 -23.90 -12.75 21.27
N ALA A 282 -24.27 -11.48 21.34
CA ALA A 282 -24.30 -10.73 22.59
C ALA A 282 -25.38 -11.22 23.58
N GLY A 283 -26.47 -11.83 23.08
CA GLY A 283 -27.54 -12.35 23.92
C GLY A 283 -27.11 -13.57 24.70
N THR A 284 -26.39 -14.49 24.09
CA THR A 284 -25.85 -15.72 24.69
C THR A 284 -24.44 -15.56 25.24
N LYS A 285 -23.79 -14.43 24.95
CA LYS A 285 -22.37 -14.15 25.26
C LYS A 285 -21.44 -15.27 24.76
N SER A 286 -21.68 -15.74 23.55
CA SER A 286 -20.90 -16.81 22.95
C SER A 286 -20.59 -16.50 21.49
N ILE A 287 -19.48 -17.05 20.98
CA ILE A 287 -19.20 -17.15 19.56
C ILE A 287 -19.95 -18.37 19.06
N GLU A 288 -20.75 -18.20 18.03
CA GLU A 288 -21.65 -19.22 17.48
C GLU A 288 -21.46 -19.28 15.96
N GLY A 289 -21.72 -20.46 15.40
CA GLY A 289 -21.69 -20.72 13.97
C GLY A 289 -21.56 -22.21 13.68
N TRP A 290 -21.04 -22.52 12.51
CA TRP A 290 -20.94 -23.88 12.02
C TRP A 290 -19.53 -24.10 11.46
N LEU A 291 -18.95 -25.26 11.75
CA LEU A 291 -17.64 -25.65 11.23
C LEU A 291 -17.67 -27.10 10.74
N PRO A 292 -16.94 -27.44 9.68
CA PRO A 292 -16.73 -28.82 9.28
C PRO A 292 -15.77 -29.52 10.28
N ASN A 293 -15.59 -30.83 10.11
CA ASN A 293 -14.60 -31.56 10.91
C ASN A 293 -13.20 -30.96 10.78
N GLY A 294 -12.53 -30.76 11.91
CA GLY A 294 -11.19 -30.18 11.93
C GLY A 294 -10.76 -29.69 13.31
N ASN A 295 -9.51 -29.22 13.36
CA ASN A 295 -8.95 -28.54 14.53
C ASN A 295 -8.77 -27.07 14.22
N TYR A 296 -9.30 -26.21 15.06
CA TYR A 296 -9.35 -24.77 14.84
C TYR A 296 -8.75 -24.03 16.03
N LEU A 297 -7.97 -23.00 15.76
CA LEU A 297 -7.64 -21.99 16.75
C LEU A 297 -8.52 -20.77 16.45
N VAL A 298 -9.58 -20.62 17.26
CA VAL A 298 -10.54 -19.53 17.12
C VAL A 298 -10.06 -18.37 17.97
N GLY A 299 -9.87 -17.21 17.33
CA GLY A 299 -9.50 -15.95 17.95
C GLY A 299 -10.67 -14.97 17.99
N ALA A 300 -10.67 -14.10 18.98
CA ALA A 300 -11.60 -12.98 19.04
C ALA A 300 -10.90 -11.73 19.55
N GLU A 301 -11.27 -10.59 18.98
CA GLU A 301 -10.73 -9.29 19.37
C GLU A 301 -11.82 -8.22 19.41
N THR A 302 -11.64 -7.25 20.30
CA THR A 302 -12.42 -6.03 20.40
C THR A 302 -11.58 -4.85 19.96
N PHE A 303 -12.23 -3.77 19.52
CA PHE A 303 -11.57 -2.54 19.10
C PHE A 303 -11.93 -1.37 20.01
N GLY A 304 -11.06 -0.37 20.03
CA GLY A 304 -11.27 0.86 20.80
C GLY A 304 -10.25 1.03 21.91
N PRO A 305 -10.48 2.02 22.82
CA PRO A 305 -9.51 2.40 23.85
C PRO A 305 -9.16 1.28 24.85
N HIS A 306 -10.06 0.32 25.03
CA HIS A 306 -9.89 -0.85 25.91
C HIS A 306 -10.05 -2.14 25.11
N SER A 307 -9.25 -2.26 24.05
CA SER A 307 -9.28 -3.46 23.21
C SER A 307 -8.81 -4.68 24.00
N SER A 308 -9.40 -5.82 23.68
CA SER A 308 -9.14 -7.10 24.35
C SER A 308 -9.01 -8.19 23.30
N THR A 309 -8.17 -9.18 23.56
CA THR A 309 -7.96 -10.33 22.67
C THR A 309 -8.03 -11.64 23.43
N GLY A 310 -8.43 -12.70 22.75
CA GLY A 310 -8.44 -14.05 23.28
C GLY A 310 -8.42 -15.10 22.17
N ALA A 311 -8.03 -16.32 22.51
CA ALA A 311 -8.05 -17.43 21.58
C ALA A 311 -8.26 -18.76 22.31
N VAL A 312 -8.94 -19.71 21.64
CA VAL A 312 -9.15 -21.08 22.13
C VAL A 312 -8.98 -22.09 21.02
N ASN A 313 -8.49 -23.28 21.40
CA ASN A 313 -8.49 -24.43 20.49
C ASN A 313 -9.84 -25.13 20.52
N LEU A 314 -10.35 -25.48 19.35
CA LEU A 314 -11.62 -26.17 19.16
C LEU A 314 -11.41 -27.36 18.21
N ALA A 315 -11.88 -28.54 18.60
CA ALA A 315 -11.91 -29.73 17.76
C ALA A 315 -13.35 -30.10 17.41
N VAL A 316 -13.65 -30.22 16.13
CA VAL A 316 -14.94 -30.66 15.60
C VAL A 316 -14.78 -32.07 15.03
N ALA A 317 -15.54 -33.02 15.54
CA ALA A 317 -15.43 -34.45 15.21
C ALA A 317 -16.80 -35.13 15.04
N GLY A 318 -17.60 -34.63 14.11
CA GLY A 318 -18.85 -35.27 13.71
C GLY A 318 -20.04 -35.01 14.62
N VAL A 319 -19.93 -34.13 15.62
CA VAL A 319 -20.97 -33.80 16.58
C VAL A 319 -20.98 -32.30 16.90
N PRO A 320 -22.13 -31.76 17.38
CA PRO A 320 -22.17 -30.40 17.93
C PRO A 320 -21.12 -30.21 19.03
N VAL A 321 -20.46 -29.04 19.05
CA VAL A 321 -19.36 -28.77 19.99
C VAL A 321 -19.69 -27.57 20.85
N GLU A 322 -19.63 -27.72 22.17
CA GLU A 322 -19.50 -26.63 23.11
C GLU A 322 -18.02 -26.51 23.48
N GLY A 323 -17.37 -25.46 23.00
CA GLY A 323 -15.94 -25.23 23.20
C GLY A 323 -15.60 -24.73 24.60
N PRO A 324 -14.33 -24.71 24.94
CA PRO A 324 -13.87 -24.10 26.20
C PRO A 324 -14.20 -22.60 26.22
N SER A 325 -14.41 -22.06 27.44
CA SER A 325 -14.68 -20.63 27.58
C SER A 325 -13.47 -19.80 27.13
N MET A 326 -13.71 -18.88 26.21
CA MET A 326 -12.70 -17.91 25.77
C MET A 326 -12.68 -16.72 26.74
N VAL A 327 -11.51 -16.44 27.30
CA VAL A 327 -11.30 -15.26 28.12
C VAL A 327 -10.66 -14.18 27.26
N LEU A 328 -11.35 -13.05 27.09
CA LEU A 328 -10.77 -11.88 26.45
C LEU A 328 -9.99 -11.10 27.52
N SER A 329 -8.70 -10.92 27.31
CA SER A 329 -7.79 -10.15 28.15
C SER A 329 -7.53 -8.81 27.50
N GLY A 330 -7.52 -7.73 28.31
CA GLY A 330 -7.19 -6.40 27.83
C GLY A 330 -5.79 -6.35 27.21
N ASN A 331 -5.65 -5.58 26.15
CA ASN A 331 -4.36 -5.33 25.53
C ASN A 331 -3.46 -4.50 26.46
N HIS A 332 -2.16 -4.58 26.24
CA HIS A 332 -1.18 -4.00 27.15
C HIS A 332 -0.90 -2.54 26.84
N SER A 333 -0.61 -1.78 27.91
CA SER A 333 -0.02 -0.45 27.81
C SER A 333 1.45 -0.53 28.25
N ILE A 334 2.34 0.00 27.40
CA ILE A 334 3.79 -0.09 27.61
C ILE A 334 4.33 1.31 27.83
N ILE A 335 4.99 1.52 28.97
CA ILE A 335 5.60 2.81 29.31
C ILE A 335 6.88 3.00 28.51
N LEU A 336 7.09 4.21 27.99
CA LEU A 336 8.32 4.64 27.34
C LEU A 336 9.10 5.56 28.27
N ASN A 337 10.26 5.12 28.72
CA ASN A 337 11.22 5.94 29.48
C ASN A 337 12.18 6.59 28.48
N VAL A 338 11.99 7.86 28.20
CA VAL A 338 12.80 8.59 27.21
C VAL A 338 13.87 9.40 27.93
N ARG A 339 15.13 9.06 27.66
CA ARG A 339 16.31 9.81 28.08
C ARG A 339 16.79 10.67 26.90
N GLU A 340 16.89 11.97 27.13
CA GLU A 340 17.37 12.94 26.16
C GLU A 340 18.83 13.28 26.44
N GLU A 341 19.71 13.01 25.49
CA GLU A 341 21.13 13.39 25.48
C GLU A 341 21.34 14.45 24.39
N PHE A 342 20.63 15.59 24.53
CA PHE A 342 20.70 16.69 23.57
C PHE A 342 21.80 17.66 23.98
N THR A 343 22.58 18.10 22.97
CA THR A 343 23.69 19.07 23.13
C THR A 343 23.18 20.50 23.13
N GLU A 344 22.08 20.77 22.41
CA GLU A 344 21.45 22.08 22.44
C GLU A 344 20.34 22.10 23.50
N ALA A 345 20.54 22.93 24.52
CA ALA A 345 19.50 23.23 25.49
C ALA A 345 18.37 24.01 24.81
N ASN A 346 17.34 23.30 24.36
CA ASN A 346 15.99 23.79 24.26
C ASN A 346 15.56 24.76 23.17
N GLY A 347 14.70 24.28 22.31
CA GLY A 347 13.47 25.02 22.11
C GLY A 347 12.46 24.62 23.22
N SER A 348 12.17 25.49 24.17
CA SER A 348 11.18 25.28 25.22
C SER A 348 9.77 25.22 24.64
N GLY A 349 9.31 24.03 24.33
CA GLY A 349 7.91 23.77 24.10
C GLY A 349 7.23 23.52 25.43
N SER A 350 6.67 24.54 26.04
CA SER A 350 5.84 24.43 27.22
C SER A 350 4.44 23.96 26.84
N ALA A 351 3.96 22.89 27.47
CA ALA A 351 2.52 22.64 27.50
C ALA A 351 1.89 23.76 28.32
N SER A 352 1.03 24.55 27.68
CA SER A 352 0.21 25.53 28.39
C SER A 352 -1.17 24.94 28.67
N TRP A 353 -1.71 25.23 29.82
CA TRP A 353 -3.08 24.89 30.21
C TRP A 353 -3.95 26.13 30.07
N SER A 354 -5.00 26.08 29.26
CA SER A 354 -6.03 27.11 29.19
C SER A 354 -7.39 26.47 29.36
N ASP A 355 -8.18 26.99 30.29
CA ASP A 355 -9.55 26.53 30.59
C ASP A 355 -9.68 25.05 30.95
N GLY A 356 -8.71 24.48 31.64
CA GLY A 356 -8.70 23.06 32.00
C GLY A 356 -8.40 22.11 30.80
N LYS A 357 -8.11 22.66 29.63
CA LYS A 357 -7.64 21.90 28.46
C LYS A 357 -6.16 22.14 28.24
N ARG A 358 -5.44 21.08 27.99
CA ARG A 358 -4.04 21.14 27.59
C ARG A 358 -3.95 21.58 26.13
N ILE A 359 -3.35 22.75 25.90
CA ILE A 359 -2.96 23.18 24.57
C ILE A 359 -1.53 22.70 24.35
N LEU A 360 -1.39 21.67 23.51
CA LEU A 360 -0.10 21.20 23.06
C LEU A 360 0.38 22.15 21.97
N SER A 361 1.42 22.93 22.26
CA SER A 361 2.19 23.52 21.17
C SER A 361 2.86 22.40 20.40
N LEU A 362 3.05 22.56 19.09
CA LEU A 362 3.75 21.58 18.21
C LEU A 362 5.18 21.24 18.66
N HIS A 363 5.66 21.88 19.74
CA HIS A 363 6.97 21.71 20.36
C HIS A 363 6.90 21.28 21.83
N GLY A 364 5.77 20.65 22.22
CA GLY A 364 5.66 20.09 23.58
C GLY A 364 6.71 19.01 23.84
N PRO A 365 7.14 18.82 25.10
CA PRO A 365 8.15 17.84 25.43
C PRO A 365 7.76 16.46 24.88
N ARG A 366 8.67 15.86 24.12
CA ARG A 366 8.59 14.48 23.60
C ARG A 366 7.50 14.19 22.53
N LEU A 367 6.73 15.18 22.05
CA LEU A 367 5.84 15.01 20.91
C LEU A 367 6.58 14.82 19.58
N TYR A 368 7.89 15.01 19.58
CA TYR A 368 8.77 14.73 18.45
C TYR A 368 8.98 13.23 18.22
N LEU A 369 8.75 12.37 19.23
CA LEU A 369 8.91 10.93 19.11
C LEU A 369 7.65 10.30 18.48
N GLN A 370 7.86 9.55 17.42
CA GLN A 370 6.82 8.76 16.75
C GLN A 370 7.13 7.28 16.95
N VAL A 371 6.12 6.51 17.33
CA VAL A 371 6.26 5.07 17.50
C VAL A 371 5.14 4.39 16.72
N SER A 372 5.51 3.39 15.94
CA SER A 372 4.56 2.45 15.35
C SER A 372 5.06 1.02 15.58
N ALA A 373 4.15 0.08 15.66
CA ALA A 373 4.46 -1.33 15.82
C ALA A 373 3.94 -2.11 14.61
N GLU A 374 4.76 -3.01 14.11
CA GLU A 374 4.44 -3.89 12.99
C GLU A 374 4.51 -5.34 13.46
N ALA A 375 3.38 -6.07 13.40
CA ALA A 375 3.35 -7.47 13.78
C ALA A 375 4.30 -8.30 12.90
N THR A 376 5.08 -9.19 13.52
CA THR A 376 5.96 -10.11 12.78
C THR A 376 5.18 -11.27 12.16
N ASP A 377 4.04 -11.63 12.76
CA ASP A 377 3.13 -12.67 12.26
C ASP A 377 2.22 -12.07 11.17
N GLU A 378 2.22 -12.66 10.00
CA GLU A 378 1.37 -12.24 8.89
C GLU A 378 -0.13 -12.42 9.17
N PHE A 379 -0.50 -13.30 10.10
CA PHE A 379 -1.89 -13.55 10.48
C PHE A 379 -2.40 -12.66 11.61
N GLN A 380 -1.50 -11.97 12.29
CA GLN A 380 -1.88 -11.02 13.32
C GLN A 380 -2.32 -9.69 12.70
N ALA A 381 -3.46 -9.16 13.15
CA ALA A 381 -3.87 -7.82 12.79
C ALA A 381 -2.78 -6.80 13.18
N GLN A 382 -2.57 -5.79 12.31
CA GLN A 382 -1.64 -4.72 12.65
C GLN A 382 -2.21 -3.95 13.84
N PRO A 383 -1.47 -3.83 14.95
CA PRO A 383 -1.97 -3.09 16.10
C PRO A 383 -2.11 -1.61 15.73
N GLY A 384 -3.23 -1.04 16.04
CA GLY A 384 -3.43 0.41 15.98
C GLY A 384 -2.69 1.09 17.14
N VAL A 385 -1.36 0.98 17.17
CA VAL A 385 -0.52 1.52 18.23
C VAL A 385 -0.57 3.04 18.20
N THR A 386 -0.99 3.62 19.32
CA THR A 386 -0.98 5.07 19.54
C THR A 386 -0.15 5.41 20.75
N ILE A 387 0.61 6.49 20.67
CA ILE A 387 1.25 7.06 21.84
C ILE A 387 0.20 7.92 22.57
N ARG A 388 -0.12 7.55 23.78
CA ARG A 388 -0.91 8.39 24.66
C ARG A 388 -0.04 9.55 25.15
N PRO A 389 -0.44 10.81 24.86
CA PRO A 389 0.24 11.96 25.45
C PRO A 389 0.03 12.01 26.98
N PRO A 390 0.86 12.74 27.71
CA PRO A 390 0.66 12.97 29.14
C PRO A 390 -0.75 13.47 29.46
N MET A 391 -1.37 12.93 30.50
CA MET A 391 -2.76 13.21 30.89
C MET A 391 -2.92 14.44 31.81
N GLY A 392 -1.82 14.97 32.33
CA GLY A 392 -1.82 16.10 33.26
C GLY A 392 -0.52 16.89 33.25
N ALA A 393 -0.50 18.04 33.91
CA ALA A 393 0.69 18.91 34.01
C ALA A 393 1.91 18.23 34.65
N ASN A 394 1.66 17.26 35.51
CA ASN A 394 2.69 16.52 36.26
C ASN A 394 2.92 15.11 35.72
N ASP A 395 2.22 14.74 34.63
CA ASP A 395 2.40 13.44 33.95
C ASP A 395 3.27 13.65 32.71
N ASP A 396 4.52 13.25 32.77
CA ASP A 396 5.48 13.29 31.66
C ASP A 396 5.68 11.92 30.99
N SER A 397 4.86 10.93 31.37
CA SER A 397 4.92 9.59 30.82
C SER A 397 4.43 9.56 29.37
N LEU A 398 5.15 8.84 28.52
CA LEU A 398 4.69 8.40 27.21
C LEU A 398 4.31 6.93 27.32
N VAL A 399 3.14 6.58 26.81
CA VAL A 399 2.63 5.21 26.90
C VAL A 399 2.16 4.76 25.52
N ILE A 400 2.62 3.61 25.10
CA ILE A 400 2.04 2.92 23.93
C ILE A 400 0.83 2.14 24.44
N GLU A 401 -0.36 2.46 23.92
CA GLU A 401 -1.59 1.83 24.36
C GLU A 401 -2.06 0.75 23.36
N ASN A 402 -2.87 -0.18 23.87
CA ASN A 402 -3.59 -1.18 23.07
C ASN A 402 -2.70 -2.14 22.27
N VAL A 403 -1.55 -2.56 22.85
CA VAL A 403 -0.68 -3.54 22.23
C VAL A 403 -1.16 -4.95 22.57
N PRO A 404 -1.68 -5.73 21.61
CA PRO A 404 -2.04 -7.12 21.83
C PRO A 404 -0.82 -7.98 22.17
N PRO A 405 -0.98 -9.12 22.85
CA PRO A 405 0.10 -10.10 22.96
C PRO A 405 0.60 -10.53 21.59
N GLY A 406 1.94 -10.56 21.40
CA GLY A 406 2.53 -10.87 20.11
C GLY A 406 3.98 -10.44 19.99
N ARG A 407 4.51 -10.48 18.76
CA ARG A 407 5.85 -10.03 18.43
C ARG A 407 5.78 -8.90 17.41
N TYR A 408 6.50 -7.80 17.66
CA TYR A 408 6.38 -6.57 16.89
C TYR A 408 7.74 -5.97 16.58
N TRP A 409 7.95 -5.59 15.33
CA TRP A 409 8.99 -4.63 14.99
C TRP A 409 8.54 -3.24 15.39
N LEU A 410 9.29 -2.58 16.26
CA LEU A 410 9.06 -1.18 16.59
C LEU A 410 9.74 -0.27 15.57
N ARG A 411 8.99 0.73 15.11
CA ARG A 411 9.51 1.85 14.34
C ARG A 411 9.51 3.06 15.23
N LEU A 412 10.70 3.56 15.46
CA LEU A 412 10.95 4.71 16.29
C LEU A 412 11.45 5.83 15.38
N GLY A 413 10.63 6.84 15.17
CA GLY A 413 10.98 8.03 14.39
C GLY A 413 11.03 9.25 15.28
N SER A 414 11.75 10.28 14.86
CA SER A 414 11.81 11.54 15.57
C SER A 414 11.86 12.72 14.61
N SER A 415 11.13 13.78 14.96
CA SER A 415 11.27 15.07 14.28
C SER A 415 12.39 15.95 14.88
N ARG A 416 13.02 15.49 15.98
CA ARG A 416 14.15 16.14 16.63
C ARG A 416 15.22 15.11 16.97
N GLY A 417 16.39 15.22 16.35
CA GLY A 417 17.46 14.25 16.53
C GLY A 417 17.10 12.85 16.04
N TYR A 418 17.64 11.83 16.69
CA TYR A 418 17.45 10.43 16.34
C TYR A 418 17.41 9.53 17.56
N VAL A 419 16.87 8.32 17.41
CA VAL A 419 16.89 7.29 18.45
C VAL A 419 18.25 6.61 18.43
N ALA A 420 19.05 6.83 19.46
CA ALA A 420 20.38 6.24 19.58
C ALA A 420 20.35 4.84 20.17
N ALA A 421 19.38 4.53 21.05
CA ALA A 421 19.16 3.22 21.62
C ALA A 421 17.69 3.03 22.00
N ALA A 422 17.20 1.81 21.91
CA ALA A 422 15.89 1.40 22.40
C ALA A 422 15.97 -0.02 22.93
N SER A 423 15.57 -0.26 24.19
CA SER A 423 15.69 -1.58 24.80
C SER A 423 14.57 -1.91 25.77
N VAL A 424 14.31 -3.19 25.99
CA VAL A 424 13.41 -3.73 27.00
C VAL A 424 14.04 -4.98 27.61
N GLY A 425 14.20 -5.04 28.92
CA GLY A 425 14.79 -6.22 29.59
C GLY A 425 16.17 -6.61 29.05
N GLY A 426 16.96 -5.66 28.53
CA GLY A 426 18.26 -5.90 27.89
C GLY A 426 18.21 -6.34 26.43
N VAL A 427 17.02 -6.47 25.82
CA VAL A 427 16.83 -6.75 24.40
C VAL A 427 16.88 -5.44 23.62
N ASP A 428 17.74 -5.34 22.61
CA ASP A 428 17.84 -4.17 21.72
C ASP A 428 16.74 -4.19 20.66
N LEU A 429 15.80 -3.24 20.76
CA LEU A 429 14.63 -3.13 19.89
C LEU A 429 14.91 -2.48 18.53
N LEU A 430 16.11 -1.97 18.31
CA LEU A 430 16.54 -1.53 16.98
C LEU A 430 16.85 -2.72 16.06
N TYR A 431 17.22 -3.88 16.66
CA TYR A 431 17.61 -5.09 15.93
C TYR A 431 16.74 -6.31 16.20
N GLN A 432 15.91 -6.28 17.25
CA GLN A 432 15.08 -7.40 17.65
C GLN A 432 13.62 -6.98 17.86
N PRO A 433 12.67 -7.85 17.56
CA PRO A 433 11.27 -7.53 17.79
C PRO A 433 10.93 -7.50 19.27
N LEU A 434 10.08 -6.55 19.65
CA LEU A 434 9.42 -6.50 20.95
C LEU A 434 8.52 -7.74 21.11
N VAL A 435 8.62 -8.41 22.24
CA VAL A 435 7.74 -9.52 22.62
C VAL A 435 6.79 -9.06 23.72
N VAL A 436 5.50 -9.04 23.41
CA VAL A 436 4.43 -8.71 24.36
C VAL A 436 3.77 -10.01 24.81
N GLY A 437 3.99 -10.39 26.05
CA GLY A 437 3.41 -11.58 26.67
C GLY A 437 1.99 -11.32 27.20
N PRO A 438 1.34 -12.32 27.84
CA PRO A 438 0.01 -12.16 28.44
C PRO A 438 0.02 -11.42 29.79
N GLY A 439 1.17 -10.97 30.27
CA GLY A 439 1.35 -10.21 31.51
C GLY A 439 1.78 -8.77 31.25
N SER A 440 2.13 -8.01 32.29
CA SER A 440 2.68 -6.66 32.14
C SER A 440 4.02 -6.72 31.38
N THR A 441 4.22 -5.77 30.48
CA THR A 441 5.49 -5.60 29.77
C THR A 441 6.35 -4.59 30.52
N GLU A 442 7.66 -4.86 30.64
CA GLU A 442 8.61 -3.91 31.19
C GLU A 442 8.63 -2.62 30.36
N PRO A 443 8.96 -1.47 30.97
CA PRO A 443 9.12 -0.22 30.24
C PRO A 443 10.17 -0.33 29.14
N ILE A 444 9.95 0.37 28.05
CA ILE A 444 10.94 0.51 26.98
C ILE A 444 11.83 1.71 27.30
N GLU A 445 13.12 1.46 27.43
CA GLU A 445 14.13 2.50 27.61
C GLU A 445 14.57 3.04 26.24
N ILE A 446 14.39 4.33 26.00
CA ILE A 446 14.75 4.99 24.74
C ILE A 446 15.75 6.10 25.02
N THR A 447 16.89 6.11 24.31
CA THR A 447 17.85 7.19 24.34
C THR A 447 17.77 8.00 23.04
N MET A 448 17.56 9.31 23.17
CA MET A 448 17.49 10.27 22.06
C MET A 448 18.76 11.12 22.04
N ARG A 449 19.31 11.39 20.84
CA ARG A 449 20.45 12.28 20.63
C ARG A 449 20.18 13.26 19.50
N ASP A 450 20.81 14.43 19.55
CA ASP A 450 20.70 15.50 18.54
C ASP A 450 21.98 15.74 17.72
N ASP A 451 23.05 14.99 17.98
CA ASP A 451 24.30 15.01 17.22
C ASP A 451 24.19 14.21 15.90
N SER A 452 23.13 14.48 15.16
CA SER A 452 22.83 13.81 13.87
C SER A 452 23.93 14.04 12.85
N ALA A 453 24.12 13.06 11.97
CA ALA A 453 24.95 13.24 10.79
C ALA A 453 24.19 14.01 9.70
N GLU A 454 24.93 14.67 8.83
CA GLU A 454 24.43 15.35 7.64
C GLU A 454 24.91 14.61 6.38
N ILE A 455 23.99 14.42 5.43
CA ILE A 455 24.32 13.92 4.10
C ILE A 455 23.83 14.90 3.05
N GLU A 456 24.68 15.20 2.10
CA GLU A 456 24.34 15.95 0.90
C GLU A 456 24.92 15.26 -0.33
N GLY A 457 24.38 15.53 -1.50
CA GLY A 457 24.96 14.94 -2.70
C GLY A 457 24.25 15.33 -3.97
N THR A 458 24.74 14.73 -5.06
CA THR A 458 24.19 14.92 -6.40
C THR A 458 23.85 13.58 -7.03
N VAL A 459 22.81 13.59 -7.87
CA VAL A 459 22.33 12.41 -8.59
C VAL A 459 22.67 12.55 -10.07
N ALA A 460 23.39 11.57 -10.62
CA ALA A 460 23.69 11.51 -12.05
C ALA A 460 22.45 11.24 -12.89
N GLY A 461 22.39 11.86 -14.08
CA GLY A 461 21.31 11.62 -15.05
C GLY A 461 20.03 12.43 -14.76
N VAL A 462 20.05 13.31 -13.77
CA VAL A 462 19.06 14.37 -13.60
C VAL A 462 19.57 15.60 -14.34
N THR A 463 18.92 15.97 -15.45
CA THR A 463 19.27 17.16 -16.20
C THR A 463 18.75 18.39 -15.46
N ALA A 464 19.64 19.26 -15.00
CA ALA A 464 19.26 20.52 -14.41
C ALA A 464 18.46 21.35 -15.44
N GLN A 465 17.24 21.73 -15.11
CA GLN A 465 16.52 22.75 -15.87
C GLN A 465 16.84 24.11 -15.28
N PRO A 466 17.04 25.14 -16.15
CA PRO A 466 17.20 26.50 -15.65
C PRO A 466 15.98 26.90 -14.82
N ALA A 467 16.23 27.44 -13.65
CA ALA A 467 15.16 27.95 -12.77
C ALA A 467 14.31 28.96 -13.56
N LEU A 468 13.02 28.66 -13.69
CA LEU A 468 12.04 29.60 -14.28
C LEU A 468 11.95 30.82 -13.36
N THR A 469 12.53 31.93 -13.81
CA THR A 469 12.60 33.21 -13.11
C THR A 469 11.28 33.97 -13.23
N GLU A 470 10.15 33.37 -12.89
CA GLU A 470 8.93 34.13 -12.69
C GLU A 470 8.08 33.55 -11.56
N ARG A 471 7.92 34.40 -10.55
CA ARG A 471 7.04 34.26 -9.40
C ARG A 471 5.59 34.07 -9.86
N LEU A 472 5.11 32.86 -9.87
CA LEU A 472 3.68 32.61 -9.81
C LEU A 472 3.28 32.23 -8.37
N VAL A 473 2.34 32.96 -7.82
CA VAL A 473 1.82 32.95 -6.45
C VAL A 473 1.15 31.61 -6.05
N TYR A 474 1.14 30.63 -6.95
CA TYR A 474 0.75 29.24 -6.70
C TYR A 474 1.88 28.31 -7.12
N ALA A 475 2.98 28.34 -6.38
CA ALA A 475 3.99 27.29 -6.49
C ALA A 475 3.38 25.98 -6.01
N ARG A 476 2.74 25.23 -6.90
CA ARG A 476 2.65 23.78 -6.75
C ARG A 476 4.12 23.33 -6.70
N LEU A 477 4.54 22.77 -5.56
CA LEU A 477 5.84 22.16 -5.42
C LEU A 477 6.02 21.23 -6.61
N SER A 478 7.01 21.52 -7.46
CA SER A 478 7.36 20.62 -8.57
C SER A 478 7.64 19.25 -7.97
N PRO A 479 7.11 18.16 -8.55
CA PRO A 479 7.41 16.84 -8.04
C PRO A 479 8.92 16.59 -8.08
N PRO A 480 9.48 15.88 -7.10
CA PRO A 480 10.91 15.57 -7.09
C PRO A 480 11.35 14.88 -8.39
N ARG A 481 12.52 15.26 -8.91
CA ARG A 481 13.08 14.73 -10.16
C ARG A 481 13.61 13.31 -10.04
N ALA A 482 13.99 12.93 -8.84
CA ALA A 482 14.45 11.61 -8.47
C ALA A 482 14.33 11.44 -6.95
N TRP A 483 14.60 10.24 -6.49
CA TRP A 483 14.57 9.87 -5.09
C TRP A 483 15.85 9.15 -4.72
N VAL A 484 16.42 9.47 -3.57
CA VAL A 484 17.54 8.74 -2.98
C VAL A 484 17.07 8.04 -1.71
N TYR A 485 17.30 6.75 -1.65
CA TYR A 485 16.95 5.89 -0.52
C TYR A 485 18.21 5.56 0.25
N CYS A 486 18.28 5.99 1.50
CA CYS A 486 19.35 5.66 2.44
C CYS A 486 18.94 4.44 3.25
N ILE A 487 19.49 3.29 2.90
CA ILE A 487 19.11 2.00 3.47
C ILE A 487 20.20 1.57 4.45
N PRO A 488 19.88 1.44 5.76
CA PRO A 488 20.87 0.96 6.72
C PRO A 488 21.28 -0.47 6.41
N LEU A 489 22.56 -0.77 6.52
CA LEU A 489 23.06 -2.14 6.41
C LEU A 489 22.65 -2.95 7.65
N PRO A 490 22.58 -4.29 7.57
CA PRO A 490 22.02 -5.13 8.64
C PRO A 490 22.62 -4.92 10.04
N ASP A 491 23.90 -4.59 10.12
CA ASP A 491 24.61 -4.40 11.41
C ASP A 491 24.78 -2.91 11.77
N SER A 492 23.98 -2.03 11.16
CA SER A 492 24.07 -0.59 11.35
C SER A 492 22.91 -0.07 12.20
N PRO A 493 23.15 0.80 13.20
CA PRO A 493 22.10 1.48 13.97
C PRO A 493 21.36 2.53 13.16
N GLY A 494 21.68 2.67 11.88
CA GLY A 494 21.05 3.63 10.97
C GLY A 494 19.56 3.38 10.78
N GLN A 495 18.85 4.43 10.36
CA GLN A 495 17.42 4.39 10.09
C GLN A 495 17.14 4.63 8.61
N PHE A 496 16.18 3.91 8.05
CA PHE A 496 15.77 4.10 6.66
C PHE A 496 15.25 5.52 6.44
N THR A 497 15.79 6.18 5.42
CA THR A 497 15.39 7.54 5.06
C THR A 497 15.25 7.66 3.54
N GLN A 498 14.20 8.36 3.10
CA GLN A 498 13.95 8.67 1.70
C GLN A 498 14.14 10.18 1.49
N LEU A 499 14.99 10.54 0.53
CA LEU A 499 15.33 11.92 0.22
C LEU A 499 14.83 12.30 -1.18
N ALA A 500 14.17 13.43 -1.28
CA ALA A 500 13.76 14.01 -2.55
C ALA A 500 14.96 14.71 -3.22
N VAL A 501 15.06 14.56 -4.54
CA VAL A 501 16.08 15.20 -5.36
C VAL A 501 15.50 16.46 -6.00
N SER A 502 16.18 17.58 -5.84
CA SER A 502 15.77 18.87 -6.41
C SER A 502 15.89 18.93 -7.93
N ASP A 503 15.36 19.99 -8.54
CA ASP A 503 15.49 20.26 -9.99
C ASP A 503 16.95 20.42 -10.45
N GLU A 504 17.86 20.74 -9.53
CA GLU A 504 19.30 20.82 -9.77
C GLU A 504 20.03 19.48 -9.66
N GLY A 505 19.30 18.39 -9.37
CA GLY A 505 19.88 17.07 -9.13
C GLY A 505 20.54 16.92 -7.75
N LYS A 506 20.23 17.80 -6.78
CA LYS A 506 20.80 17.78 -5.44
C LYS A 506 19.84 17.16 -4.44
N PHE A 507 20.39 16.50 -3.43
CA PHE A 507 19.66 16.01 -2.26
C PHE A 507 20.41 16.33 -0.98
N GLN A 508 19.69 16.44 0.13
CA GLN A 508 20.28 16.66 1.46
C GLN A 508 19.39 16.15 2.59
N SER A 509 20.00 15.77 3.71
CA SER A 509 19.35 15.52 5.00
C SER A 509 20.27 15.98 6.12
N GLN A 510 19.70 16.65 7.11
CA GLN A 510 20.42 17.14 8.30
C GLN A 510 20.12 16.34 9.56
N ALA A 511 19.35 15.25 9.44
CA ALA A 511 18.87 14.48 10.58
C ALA A 511 19.08 12.97 10.36
N MET A 512 20.26 12.59 9.87
CA MET A 512 20.60 11.18 9.71
C MET A 512 21.11 10.59 11.01
N ALA A 513 20.55 9.45 11.42
CA ALA A 513 21.16 8.66 12.49
C ALA A 513 22.56 8.18 12.04
N PRO A 514 23.58 8.21 12.93
CA PRO A 514 24.85 7.59 12.63
C PRO A 514 24.71 6.12 12.24
N GLY A 515 25.51 5.66 11.27
CA GLY A 515 25.42 4.28 10.80
C GLY A 515 26.03 4.08 9.42
N ILE A 516 25.90 2.88 8.90
CA ILE A 516 26.37 2.50 7.57
C ILE A 516 25.16 2.35 6.66
N TYR A 517 25.18 3.07 5.54
CA TYR A 517 24.05 3.13 4.62
C TYR A 517 24.47 2.78 3.20
N ARG A 518 23.61 2.07 2.50
CA ARG A 518 23.63 1.98 1.04
C ARG A 518 22.68 3.01 0.46
N LEU A 519 23.14 3.79 -0.53
CA LEU A 519 22.33 4.79 -1.19
C LEU A 519 21.90 4.31 -2.58
N LEU A 520 20.59 4.26 -2.80
CA LEU A 520 20.01 3.87 -4.08
C LEU A 520 19.24 5.05 -4.69
N GLY A 521 19.58 5.42 -5.92
CA GLY A 521 18.92 6.50 -6.66
C GLY A 521 17.90 5.96 -7.67
N PHE A 522 16.69 6.52 -7.72
CA PHE A 522 15.66 6.14 -8.69
C PHE A 522 14.96 7.38 -9.25
N LYS A 523 14.54 7.33 -10.53
CA LYS A 523 13.75 8.40 -11.17
C LYS A 523 12.35 8.55 -10.63
N SER A 524 11.74 7.46 -10.16
CA SER A 524 10.39 7.41 -9.63
C SER A 524 10.39 6.87 -8.19
N PRO A 525 9.37 7.21 -7.38
CA PRO A 525 9.22 6.60 -6.06
C PRO A 525 9.20 5.07 -6.14
N GLN A 526 9.85 4.41 -5.18
CA GLN A 526 9.91 2.95 -5.06
C GLN A 526 9.12 2.48 -3.82
N PRO A 527 7.79 2.50 -3.83
CA PRO A 527 6.98 2.10 -2.68
C PRO A 527 7.18 0.62 -2.32
N ASN A 528 7.59 -0.18 -3.31
CA ASN A 528 7.80 -1.62 -3.17
C ASN A 528 9.27 -2.00 -2.90
N LEU A 529 10.12 -1.06 -2.45
CA LEU A 529 11.49 -1.37 -2.09
C LEU A 529 11.52 -2.19 -0.79
N PRO A 530 11.96 -3.45 -0.81
CA PRO A 530 11.89 -4.34 0.36
C PRO A 530 13.07 -4.11 1.32
N HIS A 531 13.28 -2.88 1.76
CA HIS A 531 14.45 -2.43 2.50
C HIS A 531 14.68 -3.13 3.86
N ARG A 532 13.69 -3.88 4.36
CA ARG A 532 13.79 -4.68 5.59
C ARG A 532 13.96 -6.17 5.32
N ASP A 533 13.85 -6.60 4.08
CA ASP A 533 14.10 -7.98 3.66
C ASP A 533 15.54 -8.08 3.15
N ALA A 534 16.43 -8.60 4.01
CA ALA A 534 17.86 -8.71 3.69
C ALA A 534 18.13 -9.62 2.48
N GLU A 535 17.29 -10.63 2.23
CA GLU A 535 17.43 -11.52 1.08
C GLU A 535 17.04 -10.79 -0.22
N ALA A 536 15.89 -10.12 -0.23
CA ALA A 536 15.45 -9.34 -1.39
C ALA A 536 16.41 -8.18 -1.69
N MET A 537 17.01 -7.58 -0.65
CA MET A 537 17.98 -6.49 -0.81
C MET A 537 19.33 -6.92 -1.40
N ARG A 538 19.66 -8.22 -1.45
CA ARG A 538 20.87 -8.72 -2.15
C ARG A 538 20.92 -8.32 -3.62
N ALA A 539 19.78 -8.17 -4.27
CA ALA A 539 19.68 -7.66 -5.65
C ALA A 539 20.29 -6.26 -5.85
N TYR A 540 20.48 -5.53 -4.75
CA TYR A 540 21.05 -4.18 -4.72
C TYR A 540 22.46 -4.13 -4.16
N ASP A 541 23.10 -5.25 -3.82
CA ASP A 541 24.42 -5.29 -3.16
C ASP A 541 25.54 -4.61 -3.96
N ALA A 542 25.49 -4.73 -5.28
CA ALA A 542 26.43 -4.08 -6.18
C ALA A 542 25.95 -2.71 -6.69
N LYS A 543 24.75 -2.23 -6.26
CA LYS A 543 24.13 -1.01 -6.76
C LYS A 543 24.21 0.10 -5.72
N GLY A 544 24.77 1.23 -6.12
CA GLY A 544 24.90 2.41 -5.28
C GLY A 544 26.06 2.38 -4.28
N PRO A 545 26.50 3.57 -3.82
CA PRO A 545 27.59 3.70 -2.87
C PRO A 545 27.18 3.29 -1.46
N VAL A 546 28.15 2.76 -0.70
CA VAL A 546 28.03 2.55 0.74
C VAL A 546 28.74 3.69 1.47
N VAL A 547 28.05 4.30 2.43
CA VAL A 547 28.52 5.47 3.18
C VAL A 547 28.49 5.18 4.66
N HIS A 548 29.56 5.53 5.36
CA HIS A 548 29.64 5.49 6.81
C HIS A 548 29.43 6.90 7.35
N LEU A 549 28.44 7.09 8.20
CA LEU A 549 28.10 8.35 8.85
C LEU A 549 28.39 8.26 10.35
N SER A 550 29.26 9.12 10.85
CA SER A 550 29.52 9.30 12.29
C SER A 550 28.68 10.45 12.85
N ALA A 551 28.46 10.46 14.14
CA ALA A 551 27.73 11.54 14.83
C ALA A 551 28.36 12.91 14.53
N GLY A 552 27.53 13.89 14.18
CA GLY A 552 27.95 15.25 13.79
C GLY A 552 28.74 15.36 12.48
N GLN A 553 28.91 14.26 11.74
CA GLN A 553 29.66 14.26 10.49
C GLN A 553 28.79 14.78 9.34
N LYS A 554 29.40 15.62 8.49
CA LYS A 554 28.84 16.02 7.19
C LYS A 554 29.55 15.30 6.06
N THR A 555 28.79 14.64 5.20
CA THR A 555 29.33 13.82 4.10
C THR A 555 28.66 14.20 2.79
N SER A 556 29.47 14.35 1.73
CA SER A 556 28.98 14.60 0.37
C SER A 556 29.13 13.33 -0.48
N VAL A 557 28.08 12.96 -1.24
CA VAL A 557 28.02 11.70 -1.98
C VAL A 557 27.47 11.91 -3.38
N TYR A 558 28.02 11.13 -4.32
CA TYR A 558 27.50 11.04 -5.69
C TYR A 558 26.73 9.74 -5.87
N VAL A 559 25.48 9.83 -6.35
CA VAL A 559 24.58 8.69 -6.55
C VAL A 559 24.20 8.56 -8.02
N GLN A 560 24.27 7.35 -8.58
CA GLN A 560 23.78 7.06 -9.92
C GLN A 560 22.33 6.61 -9.86
N ILE A 561 21.52 6.97 -10.88
CA ILE A 561 20.17 6.44 -11.02
C ILE A 561 20.25 4.98 -11.46
N ILE A 562 19.57 4.14 -10.72
CA ILE A 562 19.34 2.76 -11.06
C ILE A 562 18.21 2.71 -12.08
N SER A 563 18.52 2.27 -13.31
CA SER A 563 17.51 1.99 -14.32
C SER A 563 16.76 0.74 -13.89
N ASN A 564 15.45 0.83 -13.71
CA ASN A 564 14.59 -0.34 -13.53
C ASN A 564 14.36 -1.00 -14.90
N ASN A 565 15.44 -1.38 -15.58
CA ASN A 565 15.30 -2.29 -16.71
C ASN A 565 15.06 -3.69 -16.13
N SER A 566 13.78 -4.03 -15.98
CA SER A 566 13.37 -5.42 -15.79
C SER A 566 13.56 -6.27 -17.07
N ASN A 567 14.49 -5.88 -17.94
CA ASN A 567 14.73 -6.53 -19.24
C ASN A 567 16.21 -6.69 -19.58
N ASP A 568 17.07 -6.93 -18.58
CA ASP A 568 18.41 -7.47 -18.84
C ASP A 568 18.62 -8.69 -17.90
N GLU A 569 17.91 -9.79 -18.22
CA GLU A 569 18.35 -11.19 -18.16
C GLU A 569 17.30 -12.09 -18.80
#